data_7f8b16ed4a7b09f55568d1e55e25be5a
#
_entry.id   7f8b16ed4a7b09f55568d1e55e25be5a
#
_cell.length_a   1.000
_cell.length_b   1.000
_cell.length_c   1.000
_cell.angle_alpha   90.00
_cell.angle_beta   90.00
_cell.angle_gamma   90.00
#
_symmetry.space_group_name_H-M   'P 1'
#
loop_
_entity.id
_entity.type
_entity.pdbx_description
1 polymer ?
#
loop_
_entity_poly.entity_id
_entity_poly.type
_entity_poly.pdbx_seq_one_letter_code
_entity_poly.pdbx_strand_id
1 'polypeptide(L)'
;VLVVILRKHEKQRTILLIIQTAVTVVAFVILFLAPGNDIRVASEVQNWMPQYEELSFGEHLFVTVQWLVSSFANENRLLLFGIWLAGILHIICKNERKASDAACMTAAGLFSAAALLPFAGIKVFSDCGLHIADITVRLEQVPRIEEMQAANWFAMCWWIAALLFTCILIWKVSKHNVVLMLVWLGGIASEAIMHFSPTIYASGARVYYLTDWMCMFIILVLAFKMPGKKWRDLYYSIVAGLGVWNLLYQVINYI
;
A
#
# COMPACT_ATOMS: atom_id res chain seq x y z
N VAL A 1 -20.57 -13.04 -3.56
CA VAL A 1 -21.70 -13.91 -3.16
C VAL A 1 -21.89 -13.84 -1.65
N LEU A 2 -20.87 -14.08 -0.82
CA LEU A 2 -20.99 -14.08 0.65
C LEU A 2 -21.53 -12.74 1.20
N VAL A 3 -21.03 -11.60 0.69
CA VAL A 3 -21.45 -10.26 1.10
C VAL A 3 -22.91 -9.95 0.75
N VAL A 4 -23.43 -10.52 -0.33
CA VAL A 4 -24.82 -10.34 -0.77
C VAL A 4 -25.77 -11.17 0.11
N ILE A 5 -25.39 -12.40 0.45
CA ILE A 5 -26.15 -13.27 1.35
C ILE A 5 -26.24 -12.66 2.76
N LEU A 6 -25.14 -12.03 3.24
CA LEU A 6 -25.05 -11.45 4.56
C LEU A 6 -25.87 -10.15 4.75
N ARG A 7 -26.31 -9.49 3.67
CA ARG A 7 -27.12 -8.27 3.74
C ARG A 7 -28.54 -8.48 4.30
N LYS A 8 -29.03 -9.70 4.26
CA LYS A 8 -30.43 -10.04 4.63
C LYS A 8 -30.62 -10.47 6.10
N HIS A 9 -29.54 -10.82 6.82
CA HIS A 9 -29.63 -11.35 8.19
C HIS A 9 -28.50 -10.80 9.08
N GLU A 10 -28.72 -9.66 9.72
CA GLU A 10 -27.69 -9.01 10.58
C GLU A 10 -27.12 -9.91 11.67
N LYS A 11 -27.95 -10.72 12.34
CA LYS A 11 -27.50 -11.66 13.39
C LYS A 11 -26.55 -12.75 12.83
N GLN A 12 -26.91 -13.33 11.68
CA GLN A 12 -26.08 -14.36 11.04
C GLN A 12 -24.76 -13.78 10.55
N ARG A 13 -24.78 -12.53 10.07
CA ARG A 13 -23.57 -11.80 9.68
C ARG A 13 -22.63 -11.61 10.85
N THR A 14 -23.13 -11.18 12.00
CA THR A 14 -22.33 -11.00 13.22
C THR A 14 -21.72 -12.31 13.69
N ILE A 15 -22.50 -13.40 13.72
CA ILE A 15 -22.01 -14.73 14.10
C ILE A 15 -20.90 -15.19 13.15
N LEU A 16 -21.07 -15.06 11.84
CA LEU A 16 -20.05 -15.44 10.87
C LEU A 16 -18.77 -14.62 10.99
N LEU A 17 -18.88 -13.32 11.26
CA LEU A 17 -17.70 -12.47 11.52
C LEU A 17 -16.96 -12.90 12.78
N ILE A 18 -17.70 -13.23 13.86
CA ILE A 18 -17.09 -13.74 15.10
C ILE A 18 -16.37 -15.06 14.84
N ILE A 19 -17.02 -16.01 14.14
CA ILE A 19 -16.41 -17.29 13.79
C ILE A 19 -15.16 -17.08 12.94
N GLN A 20 -15.23 -16.25 11.90
CA GLN A 20 -14.09 -15.96 11.04
C GLN A 20 -12.94 -15.33 11.83
N THR A 21 -13.23 -14.37 12.72
CA THR A 21 -12.23 -13.76 13.57
C THR A 21 -11.60 -14.79 14.50
N ALA A 22 -12.42 -15.64 15.15
CA ALA A 22 -11.92 -16.69 16.02
C ALA A 22 -11.00 -17.69 15.26
N VAL A 23 -11.43 -18.15 14.09
CA VAL A 23 -10.61 -19.03 13.24
C VAL A 23 -9.29 -18.37 12.83
N THR A 24 -9.33 -17.08 12.48
CA THR A 24 -8.12 -16.33 12.12
C THR A 24 -7.16 -16.20 13.30
N VAL A 25 -7.68 -15.89 14.50
CA VAL A 25 -6.86 -15.82 15.72
C VAL A 25 -6.25 -17.18 16.06
N VAL A 26 -7.03 -18.26 15.99
CA VAL A 26 -6.52 -19.62 16.24
C VAL A 26 -5.45 -20.00 15.23
N ALA A 27 -5.67 -19.74 13.94
CA ALA A 27 -4.67 -19.99 12.89
C ALA A 27 -3.39 -19.18 13.14
N PHE A 28 -3.51 -17.92 13.53
CA PHE A 28 -2.36 -17.06 13.87
C PHE A 28 -1.57 -17.64 15.06
N VAL A 29 -2.26 -18.06 16.14
CA VAL A 29 -1.62 -18.66 17.31
C VAL A 29 -0.89 -19.96 16.91
N ILE A 30 -1.52 -20.83 16.12
CA ILE A 30 -0.90 -22.07 15.63
C ILE A 30 0.36 -21.76 14.81
N LEU A 31 0.30 -20.78 13.90
CA LEU A 31 1.46 -20.39 13.11
C LEU A 31 2.58 -19.81 13.96
N PHE A 32 2.23 -19.00 14.97
CA PHE A 32 3.21 -18.40 15.88
C PHE A 32 3.91 -19.44 16.78
N LEU A 33 3.14 -20.43 17.26
CA LEU A 33 3.64 -21.51 18.12
C LEU A 33 4.16 -22.73 17.35
N ALA A 34 4.24 -22.65 16.00
CA ALA A 34 4.66 -23.78 15.19
C ALA A 34 6.09 -24.25 15.58
N PRO A 35 6.31 -25.55 15.81
CA PRO A 35 7.63 -26.09 16.13
C PRO A 35 8.65 -25.73 15.03
N GLY A 36 9.82 -25.24 15.45
CA GLY A 36 10.88 -24.83 14.53
C GLY A 36 10.80 -23.39 14.05
N ASN A 37 9.78 -22.61 14.48
CA ASN A 37 9.71 -21.21 14.14
C ASN A 37 10.92 -20.44 14.70
N ASP A 38 11.36 -20.76 15.91
CA ASP A 38 12.55 -20.16 16.52
C ASP A 38 13.82 -20.45 15.74
N ILE A 39 13.97 -21.70 15.25
CA ILE A 39 15.12 -22.10 14.41
C ILE A 39 15.09 -21.33 13.10
N ARG A 40 13.90 -21.19 12.51
CA ARG A 40 13.73 -20.42 11.29
C ARG A 40 14.08 -18.95 11.51
N VAL A 41 13.54 -18.32 12.55
CA VAL A 41 13.83 -16.91 12.88
C VAL A 41 15.33 -16.71 13.07
N ALA A 42 16.00 -17.57 13.84
CA ALA A 42 17.45 -17.48 14.04
C ALA A 42 18.24 -17.61 12.72
N SER A 43 17.84 -18.52 11.84
CA SER A 43 18.45 -18.65 10.52
C SER A 43 18.20 -17.43 9.63
N GLU A 44 17.01 -16.87 9.66
CA GLU A 44 16.65 -15.69 8.87
C GLU A 44 17.39 -14.44 9.39
N VAL A 45 17.53 -14.29 10.71
CA VAL A 45 18.33 -13.23 11.31
C VAL A 45 19.78 -13.35 10.86
N GLN A 46 20.38 -14.53 10.98
CA GLN A 46 21.77 -14.75 10.61
C GLN A 46 22.05 -14.49 9.12
N ASN A 47 21.13 -14.87 8.23
CA ASN A 47 21.36 -14.82 6.79
C ASN A 47 20.92 -13.50 6.15
N TRP A 48 19.94 -12.81 6.74
CA TRP A 48 19.30 -11.67 6.06
C TRP A 48 19.31 -10.37 6.83
N MET A 49 19.35 -10.40 8.16
CA MET A 49 19.34 -9.21 8.99
C MET A 49 20.08 -9.43 10.31
N PRO A 50 21.41 -9.57 10.30
CA PRO A 50 22.19 -9.87 11.52
C PRO A 50 21.98 -8.86 12.65
N GLN A 51 21.67 -7.60 12.32
CA GLN A 51 21.42 -6.53 13.29
C GLN A 51 20.01 -6.55 13.90
N TYR A 52 19.16 -7.51 13.51
CA TYR A 52 17.75 -7.54 13.93
C TYR A 52 17.56 -7.52 15.44
N GLU A 53 18.36 -8.30 16.18
CA GLU A 53 18.28 -8.38 17.63
C GLU A 53 18.90 -7.17 18.34
N GLU A 54 19.74 -6.40 17.66
CA GLU A 54 20.38 -5.21 18.19
C GLU A 54 19.48 -3.97 18.11
N LEU A 55 18.44 -4.01 17.25
CA LEU A 55 17.54 -2.89 17.03
C LEU A 55 16.59 -2.72 18.23
N SER A 56 16.47 -1.52 18.70
CA SER A 56 15.41 -1.13 19.63
C SER A 56 14.04 -1.17 18.94
N PHE A 57 12.96 -1.24 19.72
CA PHE A 57 11.60 -1.18 19.19
C PHE A 57 11.34 0.06 18.32
N GLY A 58 11.91 1.20 18.69
CA GLY A 58 11.81 2.44 17.92
C GLY A 58 12.48 2.35 16.55
N GLU A 59 13.62 1.70 16.47
CA GLU A 59 14.34 1.46 15.22
C GLU A 59 13.60 0.44 14.33
N HIS A 60 13.05 -0.63 14.91
CA HIS A 60 12.16 -1.54 14.16
C HIS A 60 10.97 -0.82 13.57
N LEU A 61 10.32 0.05 14.34
CA LEU A 61 9.19 0.84 13.85
C LEU A 61 9.63 1.79 12.73
N PHE A 62 10.78 2.43 12.89
CA PHE A 62 11.33 3.34 11.87
C PHE A 62 11.61 2.59 10.56
N VAL A 63 12.32 1.47 10.62
CA VAL A 63 12.61 0.61 9.45
C VAL A 63 11.30 0.16 8.80
N THR A 64 10.31 -0.25 9.60
CA THR A 64 8.98 -0.64 9.10
C THR A 64 8.30 0.49 8.33
N VAL A 65 8.27 1.70 8.89
CA VAL A 65 7.67 2.86 8.23
C VAL A 65 8.42 3.21 6.95
N GLN A 66 9.74 3.18 6.97
CA GLN A 66 10.58 3.47 5.83
C GLN A 66 10.35 2.47 4.68
N TRP A 67 10.27 1.17 4.99
CA TRP A 67 9.96 0.13 4.03
C TRP A 67 8.56 0.25 3.46
N LEU A 68 7.56 0.46 4.33
CA LEU A 68 6.18 0.68 3.92
C LEU A 68 6.06 1.85 2.94
N VAL A 69 6.68 2.97 3.27
CA VAL A 69 6.70 4.16 2.42
C VAL A 69 7.43 3.90 1.11
N SER A 70 8.57 3.20 1.16
CA SER A 70 9.35 2.83 -0.03
C SER A 70 8.57 1.91 -0.97
N SER A 71 7.82 0.94 -0.44
CA SER A 71 7.00 0.05 -1.24
C SER A 71 5.92 0.80 -2.01
N PHE A 72 5.20 1.69 -1.33
CA PHE A 72 4.19 2.53 -1.99
C PHE A 72 4.79 3.53 -2.98
N ALA A 73 5.98 4.05 -2.69
CA ALA A 73 6.67 4.99 -3.57
C ALA A 73 7.21 4.34 -4.86
N ASN A 74 7.65 3.09 -4.78
CA ASN A 74 8.34 2.41 -5.87
C ASN A 74 7.47 1.35 -6.55
N GLU A 75 6.83 0.48 -5.79
CA GLU A 75 6.08 -0.66 -6.34
C GLU A 75 4.61 -0.31 -6.57
N ASN A 76 3.94 0.26 -5.58
CA ASN A 76 2.50 0.46 -5.56
C ASN A 76 2.03 1.83 -6.07
N ARG A 77 2.94 2.68 -6.56
CA ARG A 77 2.63 4.05 -7.01
C ARG A 77 1.53 4.13 -8.07
N LEU A 78 1.49 3.18 -9.02
CA LEU A 78 0.45 3.15 -10.05
C LEU A 78 -0.93 2.77 -9.51
N LEU A 79 -0.97 1.90 -8.49
CA LEU A 79 -2.21 1.56 -7.80
C LEU A 79 -2.74 2.77 -7.02
N LEU A 80 -1.85 3.50 -6.32
CA LEU A 80 -2.22 4.77 -5.68
C LEU A 80 -2.73 5.78 -6.71
N PHE A 81 -2.02 5.95 -7.82
CA PHE A 81 -2.48 6.82 -8.92
C PHE A 81 -3.89 6.43 -9.38
N GLY A 82 -4.18 5.14 -9.55
CA GLY A 82 -5.50 4.64 -9.92
C GLY A 82 -6.58 5.06 -8.93
N ILE A 83 -6.30 4.98 -7.62
CA ILE A 83 -7.22 5.42 -6.56
C ILE A 83 -7.42 6.95 -6.62
N TRP A 84 -6.36 7.73 -6.78
CA TRP A 84 -6.44 9.19 -6.84
C TRP A 84 -7.17 9.67 -8.09
N LEU A 85 -6.90 9.06 -9.25
CA LEU A 85 -7.61 9.35 -10.49
C LEU A 85 -9.11 9.06 -10.36
N ALA A 86 -9.49 7.91 -9.77
CA ALA A 86 -10.89 7.61 -9.47
C ALA A 86 -11.50 8.69 -8.58
N GLY A 87 -10.79 9.12 -7.55
CA GLY A 87 -11.22 10.19 -6.65
C GLY A 87 -11.46 11.52 -7.37
N ILE A 88 -10.51 11.94 -8.22
CA ILE A 88 -10.62 13.16 -9.04
C ILE A 88 -11.87 13.08 -9.92
N LEU A 89 -12.05 11.98 -10.66
CA LEU A 89 -13.18 11.82 -11.57
C LEU A 89 -14.52 11.79 -10.82
N HIS A 90 -14.58 11.14 -9.66
CA HIS A 90 -15.77 11.19 -8.80
C HIS A 90 -16.14 12.61 -8.36
N ILE A 91 -15.13 13.42 -8.02
CA ILE A 91 -15.35 14.83 -7.62
C ILE A 91 -15.77 15.68 -8.83
N ILE A 92 -15.15 15.45 -9.99
CA ILE A 92 -15.52 16.15 -11.24
C ILE A 92 -16.98 15.89 -11.60
N CYS A 93 -17.47 14.68 -11.38
CA CYS A 93 -18.84 14.28 -11.69
C CYS A 93 -19.89 14.80 -10.71
N LYS A 94 -19.51 15.48 -9.63
CA LYS A 94 -20.48 16.09 -8.71
C LYS A 94 -21.12 17.32 -9.33
N ASN A 95 -22.43 17.48 -9.17
CA ASN A 95 -23.16 18.67 -9.61
C ASN A 95 -22.76 19.91 -8.79
N GLU A 96 -22.55 19.72 -7.47
CA GLU A 96 -22.14 20.79 -6.57
C GLU A 96 -20.79 20.46 -5.95
N ARG A 97 -19.84 21.39 -6.09
CA ARG A 97 -18.47 21.25 -5.55
C ARG A 97 -18.28 22.20 -4.39
N LYS A 98 -17.71 21.69 -3.31
CA LYS A 98 -17.31 22.48 -2.13
C LYS A 98 -15.82 22.86 -2.25
N ALA A 99 -15.39 23.86 -1.51
CA ALA A 99 -13.96 24.22 -1.43
C ALA A 99 -13.08 23.02 -1.03
N SER A 100 -13.58 22.14 -0.15
CA SER A 100 -12.90 20.89 0.22
C SER A 100 -12.75 19.89 -0.95
N ASP A 101 -13.58 19.97 -1.99
CA ASP A 101 -13.45 19.13 -3.19
C ASP A 101 -12.31 19.66 -4.07
N ALA A 102 -12.18 20.97 -4.20
CA ALA A 102 -11.06 21.59 -4.91
C ALA A 102 -9.71 21.24 -4.23
N ALA A 103 -9.64 21.38 -2.91
CA ALA A 103 -8.44 20.99 -2.15
C ALA A 103 -8.08 19.50 -2.35
N CYS A 104 -9.06 18.60 -2.31
CA CYS A 104 -8.83 17.18 -2.59
C CYS A 104 -8.35 16.93 -4.02
N MET A 105 -8.90 17.62 -5.01
CA MET A 105 -8.46 17.49 -6.41
C MET A 105 -7.03 17.98 -6.59
N THR A 106 -6.66 19.11 -5.99
CA THR A 106 -5.30 19.65 -6.04
C THR A 106 -4.31 18.67 -5.39
N ALA A 107 -4.61 18.18 -4.19
CA ALA A 107 -3.77 17.20 -3.51
C ALA A 107 -3.63 15.90 -4.31
N ALA A 108 -4.74 15.35 -4.82
CA ALA A 108 -4.72 14.16 -5.67
C ALA A 108 -3.90 14.39 -6.95
N GLY A 109 -4.00 15.57 -7.57
CA GLY A 109 -3.21 15.96 -8.73
C GLY A 109 -1.71 16.02 -8.44
N LEU A 110 -1.32 16.63 -7.31
CA LEU A 110 0.08 16.72 -6.89
C LEU A 110 0.68 15.34 -6.60
N PHE A 111 -0.02 14.49 -5.85
CA PHE A 111 0.44 13.13 -5.58
C PHE A 111 0.47 12.27 -6.85
N SER A 112 -0.50 12.43 -7.75
CA SER A 112 -0.51 11.76 -9.06
C SER A 112 0.67 12.18 -9.92
N ALA A 113 1.00 13.46 -9.96
CA ALA A 113 2.19 13.96 -10.67
C ALA A 113 3.46 13.33 -10.09
N ALA A 114 3.63 13.33 -8.76
CA ALA A 114 4.78 12.70 -8.11
C ALA A 114 4.89 11.19 -8.41
N ALA A 115 3.76 10.48 -8.49
CA ALA A 115 3.75 9.05 -8.83
C ALA A 115 4.12 8.77 -10.31
N LEU A 116 3.82 9.69 -11.22
CA LEU A 116 4.07 9.52 -12.66
C LEU A 116 5.42 10.05 -13.13
N LEU A 117 6.01 11.02 -12.42
CA LEU A 117 7.31 11.63 -12.79
C LEU A 117 8.44 10.61 -13.02
N PRO A 118 8.58 9.53 -12.23
CA PRO A 118 9.60 8.52 -12.46
C PRO A 118 9.52 7.85 -13.83
N PHE A 119 8.32 7.72 -14.42
CA PHE A 119 8.18 7.21 -15.80
C PHE A 119 8.70 8.16 -16.87
N ALA A 120 8.84 9.44 -16.54
CA ALA A 120 9.50 10.44 -17.38
C ALA A 120 11.01 10.56 -17.08
N GLY A 121 11.58 9.65 -16.27
CA GLY A 121 12.98 9.70 -15.86
C GLY A 121 13.28 10.72 -14.75
N ILE A 122 12.26 11.35 -14.18
CA ILE A 122 12.40 12.37 -13.14
C ILE A 122 12.24 11.69 -11.78
N LYS A 123 13.34 11.42 -11.11
CA LYS A 123 13.36 10.80 -9.76
C LYS A 123 13.08 11.87 -8.68
N VAL A 124 11.82 12.28 -8.53
CA VAL A 124 11.40 13.16 -7.45
C VAL A 124 10.62 12.33 -6.43
N PHE A 125 11.00 12.35 -5.15
CA PHE A 125 10.32 11.67 -4.04
C PHE A 125 10.18 10.14 -4.17
N SER A 126 10.91 9.51 -5.10
CA SER A 126 10.88 8.07 -5.30
C SER A 126 11.89 7.32 -4.44
N ASP A 127 12.89 8.03 -3.89
CA ASP A 127 13.97 7.41 -3.14
C ASP A 127 13.82 7.73 -1.66
N CYS A 128 13.33 6.75 -0.89
CA CYS A 128 13.24 6.86 0.56
C CYS A 128 14.47 6.31 1.30
N GLY A 129 15.58 6.12 0.59
CA GLY A 129 16.86 5.71 1.17
C GLY A 129 17.05 4.21 1.34
N LEU A 130 16.05 3.38 1.02
CA LEU A 130 16.18 1.93 1.00
C LEU A 130 16.10 1.41 -0.43
N HIS A 131 17.24 1.21 -1.07
CA HIS A 131 17.30 0.46 -2.32
C HIS A 131 17.14 -1.04 -2.04
N ILE A 132 16.01 -1.60 -2.45
CA ILE A 132 15.71 -3.04 -2.33
C ILE A 132 16.62 -3.89 -3.24
N ALA A 133 17.34 -3.28 -4.18
CA ALA A 133 17.97 -3.99 -5.28
C ALA A 133 19.26 -4.74 -4.93
N ASP A 134 20.00 -4.38 -3.89
CA ASP A 134 21.30 -4.97 -3.61
C ASP A 134 21.34 -5.72 -2.28
N ILE A 135 21.45 -7.07 -2.36
CA ILE A 135 21.49 -7.95 -1.20
C ILE A 135 22.72 -7.69 -0.31
N THR A 136 23.85 -7.31 -0.90
CA THR A 136 25.11 -7.05 -0.17
C THR A 136 25.02 -5.79 0.67
N VAL A 137 24.38 -4.75 0.15
CA VAL A 137 24.13 -3.50 0.91
C VAL A 137 23.16 -3.73 2.06
N ARG A 138 22.23 -4.68 1.93
CA ARG A 138 21.23 -5.00 2.95
C ARG A 138 21.79 -5.63 4.20
N LEU A 139 22.81 -6.47 4.06
CA LEU A 139 23.43 -7.16 5.20
C LEU A 139 24.26 -6.21 6.07
N GLU A 140 24.77 -5.13 5.50
CA GLU A 140 25.70 -4.22 6.16
C GLU A 140 25.08 -2.91 6.64
N GLN A 141 23.94 -2.50 6.08
CA GLN A 141 23.38 -1.17 6.33
C GLN A 141 21.87 -1.20 6.58
N VAL A 142 21.48 -1.43 7.82
CA VAL A 142 20.16 -0.96 8.26
C VAL A 142 20.22 0.56 8.38
N PRO A 143 19.46 1.34 7.60
CA PRO A 143 19.52 2.80 7.68
C PRO A 143 19.11 3.24 9.08
N ARG A 144 20.03 3.84 9.79
CA ARG A 144 19.78 4.43 11.11
C ARG A 144 19.13 5.79 10.93
N ILE A 145 18.33 6.18 11.91
CA ILE A 145 17.69 7.52 11.93
C ILE A 145 18.72 8.63 11.74
N GLU A 146 19.91 8.45 12.29
CA GLU A 146 21.02 9.41 12.26
C GLU A 146 21.65 9.57 10.87
N GLU A 147 21.51 8.58 10.00
CA GLU A 147 22.09 8.56 8.66
C GLU A 147 21.16 9.17 7.59
N MET A 148 19.91 9.47 7.97
CA MET A 148 18.89 10.00 7.06
C MET A 148 19.18 11.43 6.66
N GLN A 149 19.40 11.66 5.38
CA GLN A 149 19.52 12.98 4.79
C GLN A 149 18.17 13.73 4.79
N ALA A 150 18.22 15.05 4.78
CA ALA A 150 17.01 15.89 4.74
C ALA A 150 16.09 15.57 3.55
N ALA A 151 16.66 15.21 2.40
CA ALA A 151 15.88 14.80 1.21
C ALA A 151 15.08 13.52 1.46
N ASN A 152 15.63 12.55 2.17
CA ASN A 152 14.96 11.29 2.50
C ASN A 152 13.84 11.52 3.51
N TRP A 153 14.05 12.39 4.51
CA TRP A 153 12.99 12.80 5.43
C TRP A 153 11.85 13.47 4.71
N PHE A 154 12.15 14.36 3.76
CA PHE A 154 11.13 15.02 2.98
C PHE A 154 10.33 14.03 2.12
N ALA A 155 11.01 13.10 1.43
CA ALA A 155 10.36 12.06 0.64
C ALA A 155 9.47 11.15 1.51
N MET A 156 9.96 10.75 2.68
CA MET A 156 9.19 9.93 3.62
C MET A 156 7.93 10.65 4.11
N CYS A 157 8.05 11.91 4.54
CA CYS A 157 6.92 12.73 4.96
C CYS A 157 5.91 12.94 3.82
N TRP A 158 6.39 13.16 2.59
CA TRP A 158 5.54 13.28 1.41
C TRP A 158 4.68 12.05 1.18
N TRP A 159 5.29 10.86 1.20
CA TRP A 159 4.55 9.63 0.97
C TRP A 159 3.65 9.23 2.14
N ILE A 160 4.03 9.50 3.39
CA ILE A 160 3.14 9.36 4.55
C ILE A 160 1.90 10.26 4.36
N ALA A 161 2.11 11.52 3.96
CA ALA A 161 1.01 12.43 3.67
C ALA A 161 0.11 11.90 2.53
N ALA A 162 0.71 11.30 1.48
CA ALA A 162 -0.03 10.67 0.39
C ALA A 162 -0.88 9.49 0.85
N LEU A 163 -0.36 8.63 1.74
CA LEU A 163 -1.10 7.49 2.30
C LEU A 163 -2.26 7.95 3.18
N LEU A 164 -2.03 8.94 4.05
CA LEU A 164 -3.08 9.55 4.88
C LEU A 164 -4.13 10.25 4.03
N PHE A 165 -3.71 10.98 3.00
CA PHE A 165 -4.62 11.59 2.04
C PHE A 165 -5.47 10.54 1.32
N THR A 166 -4.90 9.40 0.97
CA THR A 166 -5.63 8.30 0.34
C THR A 166 -6.76 7.78 1.24
N CYS A 167 -6.53 7.69 2.56
CA CYS A 167 -7.60 7.41 3.53
C CYS A 167 -8.74 8.42 3.42
N ILE A 168 -8.40 9.71 3.47
CA ILE A 168 -9.39 10.81 3.41
C ILE A 168 -10.18 10.75 2.09
N LEU A 169 -9.48 10.53 0.97
CA LEU A 169 -10.09 10.47 -0.34
C LEU A 169 -11.05 9.28 -0.48
N ILE A 170 -10.61 8.08 -0.09
CA ILE A 170 -11.45 6.87 -0.08
C ILE A 170 -12.70 7.11 0.78
N TRP A 171 -12.53 7.62 1.99
CA TRP A 171 -13.63 7.93 2.90
C TRP A 171 -14.65 8.88 2.29
N LYS A 172 -14.16 9.97 1.69
CA LYS A 172 -14.99 11.00 1.07
C LYS A 172 -15.73 10.51 -0.18
N VAL A 173 -15.02 9.84 -1.09
CA VAL A 173 -15.56 9.40 -2.38
C VAL A 173 -16.50 8.20 -2.22
N SER A 174 -16.20 7.31 -1.31
CA SER A 174 -17.03 6.13 -1.04
C SER A 174 -18.28 6.41 -0.20
N LYS A 175 -18.53 7.68 0.16
CA LYS A 175 -19.63 8.11 1.05
C LYS A 175 -19.57 7.43 2.43
N HIS A 176 -18.41 7.49 3.06
CA HIS A 176 -18.13 6.95 4.39
C HIS A 176 -18.27 5.42 4.48
N ASN A 177 -17.82 4.72 3.44
CA ASN A 177 -17.89 3.26 3.41
C ASN A 177 -16.78 2.65 4.30
N VAL A 178 -17.17 2.21 5.49
CA VAL A 178 -16.26 1.61 6.48
C VAL A 178 -15.54 0.37 5.92
N VAL A 179 -16.20 -0.43 5.08
CA VAL A 179 -15.58 -1.64 4.51
C VAL A 179 -14.39 -1.30 3.64
N LEU A 180 -14.50 -0.26 2.78
CA LEU A 180 -13.36 0.17 1.95
C LEU A 180 -12.22 0.74 2.79
N MET A 181 -12.54 1.43 3.88
CA MET A 181 -11.53 1.89 4.83
C MET A 181 -10.82 0.73 5.52
N LEU A 182 -11.56 -0.29 5.95
CA LEU A 182 -10.97 -1.49 6.55
C LEU A 182 -10.12 -2.27 5.55
N VAL A 183 -10.52 -2.35 4.29
CA VAL A 183 -9.71 -2.94 3.23
C VAL A 183 -8.40 -2.17 3.05
N TRP A 184 -8.46 -0.84 2.96
CA TRP A 184 -7.26 0.00 2.84
C TRP A 184 -6.32 -0.14 4.03
N LEU A 185 -6.85 0.03 5.25
CA LEU A 185 -6.06 -0.08 6.48
C LEU A 185 -5.53 -1.51 6.68
N GLY A 186 -6.31 -2.53 6.30
CA GLY A 186 -5.89 -3.92 6.34
C GLY A 186 -4.72 -4.21 5.40
N GLY A 187 -4.69 -3.62 4.20
CA GLY A 187 -3.55 -3.69 3.29
C GLY A 187 -2.29 -3.11 3.91
N ILE A 188 -2.38 -1.87 4.39
CA ILE A 188 -1.26 -1.20 5.06
C ILE A 188 -0.77 -2.01 6.27
N ALA A 189 -1.70 -2.47 7.12
CA ALA A 189 -1.34 -3.23 8.31
C ALA A 189 -0.68 -4.58 7.98
N SER A 190 -1.17 -5.27 6.96
CA SER A 190 -0.61 -6.55 6.52
C SER A 190 0.84 -6.38 6.03
N GLU A 191 1.11 -5.34 5.28
CA GLU A 191 2.46 -5.01 4.83
C GLU A 191 3.35 -4.57 6.00
N ALA A 192 2.85 -3.68 6.87
CA ALA A 192 3.58 -3.24 8.04
C ALA A 192 3.98 -4.40 8.98
N ILE A 193 3.09 -5.37 9.20
CA ILE A 193 3.40 -6.55 10.03
C ILE A 193 4.53 -7.38 9.39
N MET A 194 4.53 -7.54 8.08
CA MET A 194 5.60 -8.28 7.39
C MET A 194 6.96 -7.61 7.53
N HIS A 195 6.98 -6.28 7.67
CA HIS A 195 8.21 -5.53 7.85
C HIS A 195 8.83 -5.66 9.25
N PHE A 196 8.09 -6.14 10.24
CA PHE A 196 8.62 -6.54 11.54
C PHE A 196 9.30 -7.92 11.53
N SER A 197 9.35 -8.59 10.39
CA SER A 197 10.01 -9.88 10.26
C SER A 197 11.47 -9.69 9.80
N PRO A 198 12.44 -10.48 10.33
CA PRO A 198 13.81 -10.47 9.82
C PRO A 198 13.91 -10.91 8.36
N THR A 199 12.84 -11.52 7.82
CA THR A 199 12.76 -11.97 6.42
C THR A 199 12.41 -10.87 5.43
N ILE A 200 12.25 -9.63 5.89
CA ILE A 200 11.88 -8.47 5.08
C ILE A 200 12.76 -8.38 3.80
N TYR A 201 14.05 -8.59 3.94
CA TYR A 201 15.01 -8.53 2.84
C TYR A 201 14.94 -9.75 1.91
N ALA A 202 14.56 -10.91 2.41
CA ALA A 202 14.46 -12.14 1.63
C ALA A 202 13.15 -12.26 0.86
N SER A 203 12.07 -11.67 1.40
CA SER A 203 10.72 -11.86 0.87
C SER A 203 10.45 -11.04 -0.40
N GLY A 204 11.16 -9.92 -0.58
CA GLY A 204 11.03 -9.06 -1.76
C GLY A 204 9.58 -8.65 -2.05
N ALA A 205 9.23 -8.55 -3.32
CA ALA A 205 7.91 -8.11 -3.78
C ALA A 205 6.71 -8.98 -3.32
N ARG A 206 6.96 -10.20 -2.82
CA ARG A 206 5.87 -11.08 -2.32
C ARG A 206 5.14 -10.49 -1.12
N VAL A 207 5.80 -9.61 -0.37
CA VAL A 207 5.20 -8.93 0.79
C VAL A 207 4.05 -8.02 0.38
N TYR A 208 4.11 -7.43 -0.82
CA TYR A 208 3.14 -6.45 -1.31
C TYR A 208 1.88 -7.07 -1.91
N TYR A 209 1.91 -8.38 -2.18
CA TYR A 209 0.85 -9.07 -2.92
C TYR A 209 -0.57 -8.83 -2.35
N LEU A 210 -0.72 -8.89 -1.03
CA LEU A 210 -2.02 -8.65 -0.40
C LEU A 210 -2.45 -7.19 -0.51
N THR A 211 -1.52 -6.27 -0.33
CA THR A 211 -1.74 -4.82 -0.50
C THR A 211 -2.14 -4.49 -1.92
N ASP A 212 -1.50 -5.09 -2.92
CA ASP A 212 -1.84 -4.94 -4.34
C ASP A 212 -3.28 -5.36 -4.61
N TRP A 213 -3.69 -6.55 -4.12
CA TRP A 213 -5.06 -7.01 -4.27
C TRP A 213 -6.07 -6.11 -3.59
N MET A 214 -5.76 -5.57 -2.42
CA MET A 214 -6.62 -4.64 -1.71
C MET A 214 -6.74 -3.31 -2.45
N CYS A 215 -5.64 -2.78 -2.98
CA CYS A 215 -5.66 -1.59 -3.83
C CYS A 215 -6.47 -1.81 -5.11
N MET A 216 -6.28 -2.94 -5.81
CA MET A 216 -7.06 -3.29 -7.00
C MET A 216 -8.55 -3.41 -6.67
N PHE A 217 -8.90 -4.02 -5.54
CA PHE A 217 -10.29 -4.11 -5.10
C PHE A 217 -10.91 -2.72 -4.88
N ILE A 218 -10.18 -1.80 -4.22
CA ILE A 218 -10.62 -0.41 -4.01
C ILE A 218 -10.82 0.29 -5.36
N ILE A 219 -9.87 0.18 -6.28
CA ILE A 219 -9.92 0.71 -7.64
C ILE A 219 -11.18 0.24 -8.36
N LEU A 220 -11.45 -1.06 -8.35
CA LEU A 220 -12.62 -1.65 -8.99
C LEU A 220 -13.92 -1.13 -8.38
N VAL A 221 -14.02 -1.10 -7.05
CA VAL A 221 -15.23 -0.60 -6.38
C VAL A 221 -15.48 0.87 -6.67
N LEU A 222 -14.44 1.71 -6.68
CA LEU A 222 -14.56 3.12 -7.03
C LEU A 222 -14.95 3.29 -8.50
N ALA A 223 -14.37 2.51 -9.41
CA ALA A 223 -14.71 2.54 -10.83
C ALA A 223 -16.16 2.14 -11.08
N PHE A 224 -16.65 1.06 -10.46
CA PHE A 224 -18.05 0.63 -10.59
C PHE A 224 -19.05 1.65 -10.04
N LYS A 225 -18.67 2.40 -9.00
CA LYS A 225 -19.50 3.46 -8.41
C LYS A 225 -19.40 4.79 -9.15
N MET A 226 -18.57 4.90 -10.17
CA MET A 226 -18.35 6.15 -10.90
C MET A 226 -19.61 6.58 -11.63
N PRO A 227 -20.09 7.82 -11.41
CA PRO A 227 -21.27 8.34 -12.10
C PRO A 227 -20.94 8.60 -13.56
N GLY A 228 -21.80 8.10 -14.46
CA GLY A 228 -21.70 8.32 -15.90
C GLY A 228 -20.75 7.37 -16.63
N LYS A 229 -21.30 6.74 -17.69
CA LYS A 229 -20.57 5.77 -18.51
C LYS A 229 -19.28 6.37 -19.11
N LYS A 230 -19.37 7.60 -19.66
CA LYS A 230 -18.24 8.27 -20.32
C LYS A 230 -17.00 8.38 -19.39
N TRP A 231 -17.20 8.77 -18.15
CA TRP A 231 -16.11 8.95 -17.19
C TRP A 231 -15.52 7.61 -16.73
N ARG A 232 -16.37 6.61 -16.59
CA ARG A 232 -15.94 5.25 -16.27
C ARG A 232 -15.13 4.64 -17.40
N ASP A 233 -15.57 4.80 -18.65
CA ASP A 233 -14.85 4.28 -19.82
C ASP A 233 -13.50 5.01 -19.98
N LEU A 234 -13.46 6.33 -19.77
CA LEU A 234 -12.21 7.11 -19.74
C LEU A 234 -11.26 6.60 -18.66
N TYR A 235 -11.77 6.37 -17.46
CA TYR A 235 -10.98 5.83 -16.34
C TYR A 235 -10.36 4.48 -16.70
N TYR A 236 -11.16 3.54 -17.22
CA TYR A 236 -10.65 2.23 -17.64
C TYR A 236 -9.61 2.34 -18.74
N SER A 237 -9.80 3.23 -19.72
CA SER A 237 -8.84 3.44 -20.79
C SER A 237 -7.49 3.95 -20.26
N ILE A 238 -7.51 4.90 -19.33
CA ILE A 238 -6.27 5.44 -18.72
C ILE A 238 -5.57 4.35 -17.89
N VAL A 239 -6.30 3.66 -17.00
CA VAL A 239 -5.70 2.64 -16.12
C VAL A 239 -5.16 1.46 -16.93
N ALA A 240 -5.90 1.00 -17.94
CA ALA A 240 -5.44 -0.06 -18.83
C ALA A 240 -4.20 0.37 -19.65
N GLY A 241 -4.21 1.58 -20.19
CA GLY A 241 -3.06 2.13 -20.93
C GLY A 241 -1.80 2.22 -20.06
N LEU A 242 -1.93 2.66 -18.82
CA LEU A 242 -0.80 2.69 -17.88
C LEU A 242 -0.32 1.30 -17.49
N GLY A 243 -1.25 0.34 -17.31
CA GLY A 243 -0.88 -1.06 -17.06
C GLY A 243 -0.07 -1.66 -18.19
N VAL A 244 -0.50 -1.45 -19.45
CA VAL A 244 0.24 -1.88 -20.64
C VAL A 244 1.60 -1.18 -20.71
N TRP A 245 1.64 0.13 -20.49
CA TRP A 245 2.90 0.88 -20.48
C TRP A 245 3.87 0.36 -19.42
N ASN A 246 3.40 0.12 -18.20
CA ASN A 246 4.24 -0.43 -17.14
C ASN A 246 4.79 -1.82 -17.50
N LEU A 247 3.96 -2.68 -18.09
CA LEU A 247 4.37 -3.99 -18.56
C LEU A 247 5.47 -3.88 -19.63
N LEU A 248 5.27 -3.02 -20.62
CA LEU A 248 6.26 -2.78 -21.68
C LEU A 248 7.57 -2.21 -21.10
N TYR A 249 7.46 -1.27 -20.17
CA TYR A 249 8.62 -0.68 -19.50
C TYR A 249 9.43 -1.74 -18.74
N GLN A 250 8.77 -2.63 -18.03
CA GLN A 250 9.44 -3.74 -17.34
C GLN A 250 10.09 -4.70 -18.33
N VAL A 251 9.38 -5.12 -19.38
CA VAL A 251 9.93 -6.03 -20.39
C VAL A 251 11.17 -5.43 -21.08
N ILE A 252 11.15 -4.15 -21.43
CA ILE A 252 12.28 -3.48 -22.09
C ILE A 252 13.51 -3.35 -21.17
N ASN A 253 13.29 -3.16 -19.87
CA ASN A 253 14.41 -2.98 -18.93
C ASN A 253 14.95 -4.29 -18.34
N TYR A 254 14.24 -5.43 -18.54
CA TYR A 254 14.68 -6.74 -18.06
C TYR A 254 15.17 -7.69 -19.20
N ILE A 255 15.12 -7.24 -20.46
CA ILE A 255 15.75 -7.89 -21.61
C ILE A 255 17.06 -7.17 -21.95
#